data_56e886b1c8e4fc7cf63e16a3943b51cc
#
_entry.id   56e886b1c8e4fc7cf63e16a3943b51cc
#
_cell.length_a   1.000
_cell.length_b   1.000
_cell.length_c   1.000
_cell.angle_alpha   90.00
_cell.angle_beta   90.00
_cell.angle_gamma   90.00
#
_symmetry.space_group_name_H-M   'P 1'
#
loop_
_entity.id
_entity.type
_entity.pdbx_description
1 polymer ?
#
loop_
_entity_poly.entity_id
_entity_poly.type
_entity_poly.pdbx_seq_one_letter_code
_entity_poly.pdbx_strand_id
1 'polypeptide(L)'
;MIRSKLIETAYQRGNELTISNEFYFRWLEQFFDREYGEDVGNRDLTSEALLISDRKGRARLNSKHTGLVGGVEEVSWFFKKHGLEVNVHVKDGEEVQKRGTVLEVSGAQKDLLATERIGLNVLQRMSGIATETRNLVELTKHYKTRIAATRKTTLRYLDKKAVFLGGGLTHRFGLWDSILIKDNHLEVLRKEGIGNYIERAIDMASAFLGEAGFLEIEATNRDEALRAAGKFGQLKLEKPCIIMLDNMSPLEIKQTIKKLKEENLYDHVLLEASGNISRKNIVRFAETEVDVVSLGYLTHSVIAFDMSLEMT
;
A
#
# COMPACT_ATOMS: atom_id res chain seq x y z
N MET A 1 -18.11 15.47 -10.56
CA MET A 1 -16.76 15.52 -9.90
C MET A 1 -15.73 15.13 -10.95
N ILE A 2 -14.53 15.77 -11.00
CA ILE A 2 -13.49 15.36 -11.95
C ILE A 2 -13.03 13.94 -11.60
N ARG A 3 -12.91 13.04 -12.59
CA ARG A 3 -12.57 11.62 -12.41
C ARG A 3 -11.31 11.39 -11.55
N SER A 4 -10.27 12.23 -11.72
CA SER A 4 -9.06 12.18 -10.88
C SER A 4 -9.34 12.42 -9.39
N LYS A 5 -10.26 13.31 -9.06
CA LYS A 5 -10.66 13.57 -7.67
C LYS A 5 -11.43 12.40 -7.06
N LEU A 6 -12.24 11.70 -7.87
CA LEU A 6 -12.92 10.48 -7.43
C LEU A 6 -11.91 9.36 -7.12
N ILE A 7 -10.87 9.20 -7.95
CA ILE A 7 -9.78 8.24 -7.71
C ILE A 7 -9.08 8.55 -6.39
N GLU A 8 -8.68 9.80 -6.17
CA GLU A 8 -8.04 10.19 -4.89
C GLU A 8 -8.96 9.93 -3.69
N THR A 9 -10.24 10.29 -3.78
CA THR A 9 -11.21 10.07 -2.69
C THR A 9 -11.39 8.57 -2.38
N ALA A 10 -11.42 7.72 -3.41
CA ALA A 10 -11.63 6.29 -3.23
C ALA A 10 -10.39 5.57 -2.69
N TYR A 11 -9.22 5.90 -3.23
CA TYR A 11 -8.04 5.05 -3.08
C TYR A 11 -6.93 5.64 -2.21
N GLN A 12 -6.92 6.97 -1.92
CA GLN A 12 -5.78 7.60 -1.26
C GLN A 12 -6.05 7.90 0.21
N ARG A 13 -5.34 7.18 1.07
CA ARG A 13 -5.36 7.38 2.52
C ARG A 13 -3.95 7.47 3.12
N GLY A 14 -2.94 7.69 2.28
CA GLY A 14 -1.54 7.75 2.71
C GLY A 14 -1.27 8.82 3.76
N ASN A 15 -1.99 9.94 3.70
CA ASN A 15 -1.88 11.02 4.68
C ASN A 15 -2.34 10.64 6.10
N GLU A 16 -3.10 9.54 6.24
CA GLU A 16 -3.50 9.02 7.55
C GLU A 16 -2.41 8.16 8.20
N LEU A 17 -1.39 7.75 7.43
CA LEU A 17 -0.31 6.87 7.88
C LEU A 17 0.89 7.70 8.39
N THR A 18 0.68 8.45 9.47
CA THR A 18 1.69 9.26 10.14
C THR A 18 1.54 9.12 11.66
N ILE A 19 2.62 9.29 12.41
CA ILE A 19 2.62 9.21 13.88
C ILE A 19 1.73 10.27 14.56
N SER A 20 1.35 11.32 13.85
CA SER A 20 0.36 12.29 14.34
C SER A 20 -1.09 11.77 14.29
N ASN A 21 -1.36 10.71 13.56
CA ASN A 21 -2.67 10.04 13.52
C ASN A 21 -2.73 9.00 14.62
N GLU A 22 -3.64 9.17 15.57
CA GLU A 22 -3.75 8.33 16.77
C GLU A 22 -3.98 6.84 16.44
N PHE A 23 -4.80 6.52 15.45
CA PHE A 23 -5.06 5.15 15.02
C PHE A 23 -3.79 4.48 14.49
N TYR A 24 -3.07 5.15 13.58
CA TYR A 24 -1.81 4.63 13.03
C TYR A 24 -0.73 4.52 14.10
N PHE A 25 -0.63 5.53 14.95
CA PHE A 25 0.36 5.58 16.03
C PHE A 25 0.18 4.44 17.04
N ARG A 26 -1.04 4.19 17.51
CA ARG A 26 -1.32 3.05 18.41
C ARG A 26 -0.95 1.72 17.80
N TRP A 27 -1.24 1.53 16.52
CA TRP A 27 -0.85 0.31 15.81
C TRP A 27 0.67 0.20 15.69
N LEU A 28 1.35 1.30 15.35
CA LEU A 28 2.81 1.36 15.19
C LEU A 28 3.53 1.03 16.51
N GLU A 29 3.06 1.59 17.61
CA GLU A 29 3.60 1.32 18.94
C GLU A 29 3.50 -0.16 19.28
N GLN A 30 2.33 -0.78 19.11
CA GLN A 30 2.13 -2.22 19.35
C GLN A 30 3.01 -3.07 18.42
N PHE A 31 3.18 -2.66 17.18
CA PHE A 31 4.07 -3.34 16.23
C PHE A 31 5.51 -3.35 16.73
N PHE A 32 6.07 -2.20 17.06
CA PHE A 32 7.46 -2.13 17.52
C PHE A 32 7.68 -2.78 18.89
N ASP A 33 6.72 -2.69 19.81
CA ASP A 33 6.82 -3.35 21.11
C ASP A 33 6.86 -4.87 20.96
N ARG A 34 6.06 -5.43 20.06
CA ARG A 34 6.09 -6.85 19.73
C ARG A 34 7.41 -7.25 19.06
N GLU A 35 7.84 -6.55 18.01
CA GLU A 35 9.09 -6.86 17.30
C GLU A 35 10.30 -6.80 18.26
N TYR A 36 10.34 -5.78 19.12
CA TYR A 36 11.40 -5.65 20.12
C TYR A 36 11.36 -6.77 21.18
N GLY A 37 10.17 -7.10 21.66
CA GLY A 37 9.99 -8.19 22.62
C GLY A 37 10.34 -9.57 22.04
N GLU A 38 10.08 -9.80 20.74
CA GLU A 38 10.43 -11.05 20.07
C GLU A 38 11.94 -11.15 19.76
N ASP A 39 12.61 -10.04 19.40
CA ASP A 39 14.03 -10.04 19.02
C ASP A 39 14.96 -10.02 20.24
N VAL A 40 14.68 -9.15 21.23
CA VAL A 40 15.52 -8.99 22.43
C VAL A 40 15.15 -9.98 23.53
N GLY A 41 13.86 -10.34 23.64
CA GLY A 41 13.36 -11.20 24.70
C GLY A 41 13.66 -10.63 26.08
N ASN A 42 14.30 -11.43 26.94
CA ASN A 42 14.66 -11.02 28.30
C ASN A 42 16.01 -10.26 28.35
N ARG A 43 16.89 -10.44 27.36
CA ARG A 43 18.22 -9.83 27.32
C ARG A 43 18.95 -10.06 25.99
N ASP A 44 19.81 -9.12 25.62
CA ASP A 44 20.79 -9.29 24.54
C ASP A 44 22.07 -9.94 25.09
N LEU A 45 22.19 -11.25 24.87
CA LEU A 45 23.31 -12.06 25.39
C LEU A 45 24.67 -11.55 24.92
N THR A 46 24.76 -11.08 23.66
CA THR A 46 26.03 -10.62 23.10
C THR A 46 26.47 -9.30 23.71
N SER A 47 25.55 -8.34 23.77
CA SER A 47 25.85 -7.03 24.40
C SER A 47 26.15 -7.15 25.87
N GLU A 48 25.48 -8.03 26.63
CA GLU A 48 25.78 -8.30 28.02
C GLU A 48 27.18 -8.91 28.24
N ALA A 49 27.58 -9.81 27.33
CA ALA A 49 28.88 -10.46 27.38
C ALA A 49 30.05 -9.53 27.05
N LEU A 50 29.86 -8.62 26.09
CA LEU A 50 30.95 -7.82 25.52
C LEU A 50 31.00 -6.37 25.99
N LEU A 51 29.85 -5.78 26.37
CA LEU A 51 29.76 -4.37 26.77
C LEU A 51 29.75 -4.22 28.28
N ILE A 52 30.92 -4.01 28.85
CA ILE A 52 31.16 -3.96 30.32
C ILE A 52 30.63 -2.64 30.96
N SER A 53 30.38 -1.60 30.16
CA SER A 53 29.94 -0.29 30.64
C SER A 53 28.91 0.36 29.73
N ASP A 54 28.06 1.24 30.29
CA ASP A 54 27.07 2.04 29.55
C ASP A 54 27.75 3.16 28.73
N ARG A 55 28.63 2.79 27.79
CA ARG A 55 29.29 3.73 26.92
C ARG A 55 28.30 4.27 25.90
N LYS A 56 28.36 5.56 25.66
CA LYS A 56 27.69 6.18 24.51
C LYS A 56 28.43 5.85 23.23
N GLY A 57 27.68 5.65 22.16
CA GLY A 57 28.15 5.41 20.81
C GLY A 57 27.40 6.28 19.81
N ARG A 58 27.89 6.26 18.60
CA ARG A 58 27.21 6.84 17.42
C ARG A 58 27.21 5.81 16.31
N ALA A 59 26.18 5.84 15.50
CA ALA A 59 26.07 4.99 14.33
C ALA A 59 25.43 5.75 13.16
N ARG A 60 25.79 5.35 11.94
CA ARG A 60 25.20 5.85 10.69
C ARG A 60 24.47 4.73 9.99
N LEU A 61 23.24 5.01 9.57
CA LEU A 61 22.50 4.14 8.67
C LEU A 61 22.72 4.63 7.24
N ASN A 62 23.43 3.81 6.47
CA ASN A 62 23.88 4.13 5.13
C ASN A 62 23.16 3.26 4.09
N SER A 63 22.75 3.89 2.98
CA SER A 63 22.20 3.17 1.84
C SER A 63 23.28 2.48 1.04
N LYS A 64 23.02 1.26 0.54
CA LYS A 64 23.88 0.57 -0.44
C LYS A 64 23.42 0.72 -1.88
N HIS A 65 22.26 1.33 -2.10
CA HIS A 65 21.67 1.58 -3.41
C HIS A 65 21.18 3.02 -3.55
N THR A 66 20.86 3.45 -4.77
CA THR A 66 20.12 4.69 -5.03
C THR A 66 18.62 4.37 -5.11
N GLY A 67 17.78 5.15 -4.43
CA GLY A 67 16.32 5.00 -4.47
C GLY A 67 15.60 5.84 -3.41
N LEU A 68 14.30 5.61 -3.24
CA LEU A 68 13.50 6.34 -2.27
C LEU A 68 13.62 5.74 -0.87
N VAL A 69 13.69 6.60 0.11
CA VAL A 69 13.68 6.20 1.52
C VAL A 69 12.24 6.17 2.04
N GLY A 70 11.93 5.15 2.84
CA GLY A 70 10.67 5.00 3.55
C GLY A 70 10.86 4.38 4.92
N GLY A 71 10.05 4.82 5.91
CA GLY A 71 10.12 4.31 7.29
C GLY A 71 10.96 5.16 8.24
N VAL A 72 11.41 6.34 7.78
CA VAL A 72 12.24 7.26 8.60
C VAL A 72 11.46 7.78 9.80
N GLU A 73 10.22 8.16 9.61
CA GLU A 73 9.34 8.64 10.68
C GLU A 73 9.17 7.56 11.77
N GLU A 74 8.85 6.34 11.37
CA GLU A 74 8.60 5.19 12.23
C GLU A 74 9.84 4.79 13.03
N VAL A 75 10.96 4.63 12.30
CA VAL A 75 12.21 4.19 12.91
C VAL A 75 12.82 5.27 13.79
N SER A 76 12.70 6.55 13.42
CA SER A 76 13.14 7.66 14.28
C SER A 76 12.36 7.70 15.59
N TRP A 77 11.04 7.45 15.54
CA TRP A 77 10.23 7.34 16.75
C TRP A 77 10.65 6.14 17.59
N PHE A 78 10.85 4.97 16.98
CA PHE A 78 11.27 3.75 17.66
C PHE A 78 12.62 3.93 18.38
N PHE A 79 13.62 4.49 17.71
CA PHE A 79 14.92 4.77 18.32
C PHE A 79 14.81 5.76 19.49
N LYS A 80 14.03 6.81 19.36
CA LYS A 80 13.79 7.78 20.44
C LYS A 80 13.07 7.15 21.63
N LYS A 81 12.14 6.24 21.42
CA LYS A 81 11.45 5.46 22.47
C LYS A 81 12.46 4.68 23.31
N HIS A 82 13.57 4.22 22.71
CA HIS A 82 14.66 3.52 23.37
C HIS A 82 15.81 4.44 23.82
N GLY A 83 15.55 5.74 24.01
CA GLY A 83 16.51 6.68 24.59
C GLY A 83 17.64 7.13 23.66
N LEU A 84 17.51 6.86 22.35
CA LEU A 84 18.48 7.27 21.35
C LEU A 84 18.14 8.65 20.77
N GLU A 85 19.17 9.45 20.49
CA GLU A 85 19.05 10.69 19.74
C GLU A 85 19.17 10.37 18.24
N VAL A 86 18.29 10.95 17.43
CA VAL A 86 18.23 10.70 15.98
C VAL A 86 18.37 12.00 15.21
N ASN A 87 19.33 12.04 14.30
CA ASN A 87 19.50 13.10 13.30
C ASN A 87 19.13 12.56 11.91
N VAL A 88 18.11 13.16 11.28
CA VAL A 88 17.56 12.73 9.98
C VAL A 88 18.27 13.50 8.86
N HIS A 89 18.93 12.80 7.95
CA HIS A 89 19.57 13.36 6.77
C HIS A 89 18.70 13.27 5.51
N VAL A 90 17.88 12.20 5.40
CA VAL A 90 16.96 11.98 4.28
C VAL A 90 15.59 11.65 4.85
N LYS A 91 14.55 12.34 4.39
CA LYS A 91 13.17 12.15 4.87
C LYS A 91 12.45 11.08 4.05
N ASP A 92 11.30 10.64 4.59
CA ASP A 92 10.38 9.75 3.87
C ASP A 92 9.98 10.32 2.50
N GLY A 93 10.09 9.49 1.45
CA GLY A 93 9.77 9.86 0.07
C GLY A 93 10.87 10.63 -0.67
N GLU A 94 11.97 11.00 0.00
CA GLU A 94 13.14 11.60 -0.64
C GLU A 94 14.08 10.53 -1.20
N GLU A 95 14.86 10.89 -2.21
CA GLU A 95 15.86 10.02 -2.82
C GLU A 95 17.17 10.05 -2.04
N VAL A 96 17.73 8.87 -1.79
CA VAL A 96 19.09 8.69 -1.28
C VAL A 96 19.99 8.14 -2.37
N GLN A 97 21.21 8.65 -2.45
CA GLN A 97 22.25 8.11 -3.33
C GLN A 97 22.95 6.93 -2.66
N LYS A 98 23.54 6.05 -3.47
CA LYS A 98 24.39 4.95 -2.97
C LYS A 98 25.47 5.49 -2.05
N ARG A 99 25.63 4.92 -0.86
CA ARG A 99 26.49 5.33 0.25
C ARG A 99 26.04 6.63 0.97
N GLY A 100 24.85 7.15 0.65
CA GLY A 100 24.29 8.27 1.38
C GLY A 100 23.83 7.86 2.77
N THR A 101 24.07 8.71 3.76
CA THR A 101 23.58 8.52 5.13
C THR A 101 22.12 8.91 5.20
N VAL A 102 21.27 8.02 5.71
CA VAL A 102 19.84 8.26 5.93
C VAL A 102 19.60 8.83 7.32
N LEU A 103 20.16 8.18 8.34
CA LEU A 103 20.06 8.58 9.74
C LEU A 103 21.43 8.54 10.42
N GLU A 104 21.67 9.45 11.35
CA GLU A 104 22.68 9.30 12.40
C GLU A 104 21.96 9.11 13.72
N VAL A 105 22.47 8.16 14.52
CA VAL A 105 21.86 7.79 15.79
C VAL A 105 22.95 7.80 16.87
N SER A 106 22.64 8.32 18.06
CA SER A 106 23.57 8.34 19.19
C SER A 106 22.86 8.02 20.51
N GLY A 107 23.56 7.32 21.39
CA GLY A 107 23.06 6.93 22.70
C GLY A 107 23.86 5.81 23.32
N ALA A 108 23.28 5.07 24.23
CA ALA A 108 23.93 3.91 24.84
C ALA A 108 24.21 2.81 23.78
N GLN A 109 25.42 2.26 23.77
CA GLN A 109 25.81 1.26 22.77
C GLN A 109 24.91 0.02 22.79
N LYS A 110 24.43 -0.39 23.96
CA LYS A 110 23.50 -1.51 24.11
C LYS A 110 22.18 -1.24 23.40
N ASP A 111 21.63 -0.02 23.55
CA ASP A 111 20.35 0.35 22.92
C ASP A 111 20.50 0.49 21.39
N LEU A 112 21.65 1.01 20.93
CA LEU A 112 21.97 1.07 19.50
C LEU A 112 21.95 -0.33 18.87
N LEU A 113 22.60 -1.31 19.49
CA LEU A 113 22.70 -2.68 18.98
C LEU A 113 21.38 -3.45 19.11
N ALA A 114 20.66 -3.27 20.21
CA ALA A 114 19.37 -3.94 20.43
C ALA A 114 18.27 -3.45 19.46
N THR A 115 18.34 -2.21 18.99
CA THR A 115 17.34 -1.63 18.10
C THR A 115 17.72 -1.68 16.61
N GLU A 116 18.99 -1.92 16.29
CA GLU A 116 19.56 -1.91 14.94
C GLU A 116 18.76 -2.74 13.95
N ARG A 117 18.58 -4.03 14.25
CA ARG A 117 17.99 -4.98 13.29
C ARG A 117 16.54 -4.65 12.96
N ILE A 118 15.77 -4.29 13.97
CA ILE A 118 14.36 -3.92 13.82
C ILE A 118 14.24 -2.64 12.96
N GLY A 119 15.04 -1.61 13.28
CA GLY A 119 15.07 -0.37 12.50
C GLY A 119 15.47 -0.61 11.04
N LEU A 120 16.53 -1.40 10.81
CA LEU A 120 16.96 -1.76 9.45
C LEU A 120 15.91 -2.55 8.68
N ASN A 121 15.24 -3.51 9.30
CA ASN A 121 14.20 -4.31 8.63
C ASN A 121 13.04 -3.42 8.12
N VAL A 122 12.60 -2.46 8.93
CA VAL A 122 11.53 -1.53 8.53
C VAL A 122 12.00 -0.59 7.40
N LEU A 123 13.16 0.06 7.56
CA LEU A 123 13.72 0.96 6.55
C LEU A 123 13.96 0.24 5.21
N GLN A 124 14.57 -0.94 5.26
CA GLN A 124 14.88 -1.72 4.05
C GLN A 124 13.61 -2.15 3.31
N ARG A 125 12.61 -2.62 4.03
CA ARG A 125 11.34 -3.04 3.44
C ARG A 125 10.58 -1.87 2.84
N MET A 126 10.36 -0.81 3.61
CA MET A 126 9.59 0.35 3.15
C MET A 126 10.28 1.07 2.01
N SER A 127 11.60 1.24 2.07
CA SER A 127 12.38 1.85 0.97
C SER A 127 12.35 1.01 -0.30
N GLY A 128 12.37 -0.32 -0.18
CA GLY A 128 12.24 -1.22 -1.33
C GLY A 128 10.89 -1.08 -2.02
N ILE A 129 9.79 -1.06 -1.25
CA ILE A 129 8.43 -0.87 -1.78
C ILE A 129 8.28 0.53 -2.40
N ALA A 130 8.74 1.58 -1.71
CA ALA A 130 8.65 2.95 -2.19
C ALA A 130 9.42 3.14 -3.51
N THR A 131 10.64 2.61 -3.58
CA THR A 131 11.47 2.66 -4.79
C THR A 131 10.81 1.93 -5.96
N GLU A 132 10.32 0.71 -5.76
CA GLU A 132 9.65 -0.03 -6.84
C GLU A 132 8.34 0.63 -7.26
N THR A 133 7.57 1.16 -6.32
CA THR A 133 6.35 1.91 -6.64
C THR A 133 6.67 3.13 -7.51
N ARG A 134 7.70 3.92 -7.15
CA ARG A 134 8.18 5.06 -7.95
C ARG A 134 8.56 4.61 -9.37
N ASN A 135 9.29 3.52 -9.49
CA ASN A 135 9.68 2.98 -10.79
C ASN A 135 8.46 2.66 -11.67
N LEU A 136 7.40 2.09 -11.10
CA LEU A 136 6.16 1.79 -11.83
C LEU A 136 5.40 3.06 -12.20
N VAL A 137 5.30 4.02 -11.29
CA VAL A 137 4.69 5.32 -11.54
C VAL A 137 5.40 6.04 -12.70
N GLU A 138 6.73 6.02 -12.71
CA GLU A 138 7.52 6.61 -13.81
C GLU A 138 7.32 5.87 -15.15
N LEU A 139 7.22 4.53 -15.15
CA LEU A 139 6.92 3.73 -16.34
C LEU A 139 5.55 4.06 -16.93
N THR A 140 4.59 4.45 -16.10
CA THR A 140 3.20 4.71 -16.52
C THR A 140 2.82 6.19 -16.55
N LYS A 141 3.75 7.11 -16.31
CA LYS A 141 3.49 8.57 -16.15
C LYS A 141 2.84 9.24 -17.35
N HIS A 142 2.95 8.67 -18.55
CA HIS A 142 2.33 9.20 -19.78
C HIS A 142 0.87 8.77 -19.95
N TYR A 143 0.39 7.87 -19.08
CA TYR A 143 -0.99 7.37 -19.09
C TYR A 143 -1.78 7.97 -17.92
N LYS A 144 -3.10 7.92 -18.01
CA LYS A 144 -4.00 8.38 -16.93
C LYS A 144 -4.04 7.42 -15.75
N THR A 145 -3.64 6.18 -15.98
CA THR A 145 -3.71 5.06 -15.03
C THR A 145 -2.85 5.32 -13.80
N ARG A 146 -3.42 5.09 -12.63
CA ARG A 146 -2.73 5.20 -11.34
C ARG A 146 -2.38 3.80 -10.81
N ILE A 147 -1.32 3.74 -10.04
CA ILE A 147 -0.83 2.50 -9.40
C ILE A 147 -1.40 2.41 -8.00
N ALA A 148 -1.93 1.25 -7.60
CA ALA A 148 -2.46 1.02 -6.27
C ALA A 148 -1.87 -0.23 -5.60
N ALA A 149 -1.79 -0.19 -4.25
CA ALA A 149 -1.54 -1.36 -3.43
C ALA A 149 -2.76 -2.29 -3.38
N THR A 150 -2.57 -3.49 -2.84
CA THR A 150 -3.65 -4.42 -2.49
C THR A 150 -3.64 -4.73 -0.99
N ARG A 151 -4.47 -5.68 -0.54
CA ARG A 151 -4.40 -6.26 0.82
C ARG A 151 -3.49 -7.49 0.93
N LYS A 152 -2.79 -7.86 -0.15
CA LYS A 152 -1.80 -8.95 -0.17
C LYS A 152 -0.48 -8.47 0.45
N THR A 153 -0.44 -8.31 1.77
CA THR A 153 0.66 -7.71 2.54
C THR A 153 0.74 -8.32 3.93
N THR A 154 1.93 -8.43 4.49
CA THR A 154 2.18 -8.86 5.87
C THR A 154 2.23 -7.68 6.85
N LEU A 155 2.81 -6.55 6.45
CA LEU A 155 2.94 -5.33 7.26
C LEU A 155 2.05 -4.21 6.70
N ARG A 156 0.74 -4.43 6.78
CA ARG A 156 -0.29 -3.66 6.07
C ARG A 156 -0.06 -2.15 6.00
N TYR A 157 0.08 -1.49 7.14
CA TYR A 157 0.16 -0.03 7.16
C TYR A 157 1.51 0.50 6.71
N LEU A 158 2.61 -0.14 7.11
CA LEU A 158 3.96 0.20 6.65
C LEU A 158 4.08 0.03 5.13
N ASP A 159 3.61 -1.10 4.60
CA ASP A 159 3.66 -1.39 3.16
C ASP A 159 2.83 -0.39 2.35
N LYS A 160 1.62 -0.04 2.84
CA LYS A 160 0.75 0.93 2.18
C LYS A 160 1.29 2.36 2.26
N LYS A 161 1.90 2.74 3.38
CA LYS A 161 2.64 4.00 3.50
C LYS A 161 3.80 4.03 2.49
N ALA A 162 4.55 2.95 2.38
CA ALA A 162 5.65 2.86 1.42
C ALA A 162 5.18 3.01 -0.05
N VAL A 163 4.04 2.40 -0.41
CA VAL A 163 3.41 2.61 -1.73
C VAL A 163 3.02 4.07 -1.92
N PHE A 164 2.44 4.71 -0.91
CA PHE A 164 2.12 6.15 -0.93
C PHE A 164 3.35 7.02 -1.15
N LEU A 165 4.44 6.78 -0.43
CA LEU A 165 5.71 7.49 -0.57
C LEU A 165 6.29 7.36 -1.98
N GLY A 166 6.10 6.21 -2.63
CA GLY A 166 6.45 5.98 -4.03
C GLY A 166 5.55 6.68 -5.06
N GLY A 167 4.47 7.35 -4.63
CA GLY A 167 3.50 8.02 -5.50
C GLY A 167 2.32 7.13 -5.93
N GLY A 168 2.17 5.95 -5.33
CA GLY A 168 1.04 5.06 -5.52
C GLY A 168 -0.13 5.36 -4.59
N LEU A 169 -1.23 4.66 -4.80
CA LEU A 169 -2.47 4.74 -4.04
C LEU A 169 -2.52 3.61 -3.01
N THR A 170 -3.05 3.90 -1.83
CA THR A 170 -3.09 2.91 -0.72
C THR A 170 -4.17 1.84 -0.89
N HIS A 171 -5.23 2.13 -1.64
CA HIS A 171 -6.45 1.33 -1.64
C HIS A 171 -7.01 1.16 -0.22
N ARG A 172 -8.11 0.41 -0.01
CA ARG A 172 -8.69 0.20 1.33
C ARG A 172 -7.70 -0.45 2.31
N PHE A 173 -7.73 -0.01 3.57
CA PHE A 173 -6.87 -0.53 4.61
C PHE A 173 -7.32 -1.91 5.13
N GLY A 174 -8.61 -2.12 5.24
CA GLY A 174 -9.17 -3.32 5.81
C GLY A 174 -10.56 -3.67 5.28
N LEU A 175 -11.21 -4.64 5.89
CA LEU A 175 -12.58 -5.00 5.56
C LEU A 175 -13.58 -3.97 6.07
N TRP A 176 -13.23 -3.25 7.11
CA TRP A 176 -14.01 -2.20 7.76
C TRP A 176 -14.01 -0.88 7.00
N ASP A 177 -13.04 -0.66 6.10
CA ASP A 177 -12.78 0.60 5.44
C ASP A 177 -13.70 0.84 4.23
N SER A 178 -13.86 -0.17 3.39
CA SER A 178 -14.67 -0.06 2.17
C SER A 178 -15.21 -1.43 1.76
N ILE A 179 -16.32 -1.43 1.03
CA ILE A 179 -16.96 -2.66 0.57
C ILE A 179 -16.31 -3.10 -0.76
N LEU A 180 -15.90 -4.37 -0.83
CA LEU A 180 -15.47 -5.03 -2.06
C LEU A 180 -16.17 -6.37 -2.16
N ILE A 181 -17.08 -6.46 -3.13
CA ILE A 181 -17.81 -7.68 -3.48
C ILE A 181 -16.89 -8.51 -4.37
N LYS A 182 -16.53 -9.70 -3.91
CA LYS A 182 -15.62 -10.61 -4.60
C LYS A 182 -16.35 -11.70 -5.35
N ASP A 183 -15.67 -12.34 -6.28
CA ASP A 183 -16.11 -13.54 -7.00
C ASP A 183 -16.75 -14.58 -6.07
N ASN A 184 -16.11 -14.88 -4.93
CA ASN A 184 -16.63 -15.82 -3.94
C ASN A 184 -17.96 -15.37 -3.30
N HIS A 185 -18.19 -14.06 -3.11
CA HIS A 185 -19.47 -13.55 -2.62
C HIS A 185 -20.55 -13.75 -3.69
N LEU A 186 -20.23 -13.48 -4.95
CA LEU A 186 -21.15 -13.67 -6.08
C LEU A 186 -21.49 -15.16 -6.28
N GLU A 187 -20.51 -16.03 -6.09
CA GLU A 187 -20.72 -17.48 -6.20
C GLU A 187 -21.72 -18.01 -5.15
N VAL A 188 -21.71 -17.45 -3.92
CA VAL A 188 -22.72 -17.81 -2.90
C VAL A 188 -24.12 -17.47 -3.41
N LEU A 189 -24.36 -16.24 -3.89
CA LEU A 189 -25.66 -15.81 -4.41
C LEU A 189 -26.08 -16.62 -5.62
N ARG A 190 -25.15 -16.99 -6.49
CA ARG A 190 -25.40 -17.82 -7.67
C ARG A 190 -25.85 -19.24 -7.29
N LYS A 191 -25.22 -19.84 -6.28
CA LYS A 191 -25.61 -21.16 -5.75
C LYS A 191 -26.99 -21.17 -5.08
N GLU A 192 -27.44 -20.03 -4.57
CA GLU A 192 -28.79 -19.83 -4.05
C GLU A 192 -29.84 -19.68 -5.19
N GLY A 193 -29.43 -19.81 -6.45
CA GLY A 193 -30.35 -19.73 -7.62
C GLY A 193 -30.74 -18.30 -7.99
N ILE A 194 -30.01 -17.30 -7.55
CA ILE A 194 -30.30 -15.89 -7.85
C ILE A 194 -29.75 -15.57 -9.23
N GLY A 195 -30.60 -15.46 -10.26
CA GLY A 195 -30.19 -15.20 -11.65
C GLY A 195 -29.59 -13.81 -11.88
N ASN A 196 -30.02 -12.79 -11.14
CA ASN A 196 -29.51 -11.42 -11.18
C ASN A 196 -28.53 -11.14 -10.01
N TYR A 197 -27.64 -12.08 -9.74
CA TYR A 197 -26.76 -12.09 -8.56
C TYR A 197 -25.85 -10.84 -8.47
N ILE A 198 -25.42 -10.25 -9.58
CA ILE A 198 -24.59 -9.02 -9.60
C ILE A 198 -25.39 -7.82 -9.08
N GLU A 199 -26.54 -7.57 -9.69
CA GLU A 199 -27.44 -6.48 -9.31
C GLU A 199 -27.91 -6.63 -7.86
N ARG A 200 -28.23 -7.87 -7.47
CA ARG A 200 -28.66 -8.20 -6.11
C ARG A 200 -27.54 -7.94 -5.09
N ALA A 201 -26.29 -8.34 -5.40
CA ALA A 201 -25.14 -8.11 -4.54
C ALA A 201 -24.89 -6.60 -4.34
N ILE A 202 -24.99 -5.79 -5.41
CA ILE A 202 -24.84 -4.34 -5.35
C ILE A 202 -25.97 -3.72 -4.51
N ASP A 203 -27.23 -4.15 -4.69
CA ASP A 203 -28.37 -3.65 -3.88
C ASP A 203 -28.16 -3.94 -2.40
N MET A 204 -27.80 -5.17 -2.06
CA MET A 204 -27.56 -5.55 -0.67
C MET A 204 -26.39 -4.76 -0.07
N ALA A 205 -25.27 -4.65 -0.79
CA ALA A 205 -24.09 -3.95 -0.33
C ALA A 205 -24.34 -2.42 -0.19
N SER A 206 -25.10 -1.82 -1.10
CA SER A 206 -25.43 -0.38 -1.05
C SER A 206 -26.21 0.02 0.21
N ALA A 207 -27.03 -0.91 0.74
CA ALA A 207 -27.76 -0.68 2.00
C ALA A 207 -26.84 -0.60 3.23
N PHE A 208 -25.62 -1.15 3.14
CA PHE A 208 -24.61 -1.13 4.20
C PHE A 208 -23.46 -0.13 3.94
N LEU A 209 -23.60 0.75 2.95
CA LEU A 209 -22.52 1.62 2.51
C LEU A 209 -22.07 2.60 3.62
N GLY A 210 -22.99 3.13 4.41
CA GLY A 210 -22.73 3.92 5.62
C GLY A 210 -21.46 4.79 5.56
N GLU A 211 -20.50 4.50 6.43
CA GLU A 211 -19.22 5.18 6.52
C GLU A 211 -18.15 4.63 5.54
N ALA A 212 -18.44 3.58 4.77
CA ALA A 212 -17.50 3.00 3.80
C ALA A 212 -17.02 4.05 2.79
N GLY A 213 -15.73 3.99 2.43
CA GLY A 213 -15.12 4.93 1.50
C GLY A 213 -15.63 4.76 0.06
N PHE A 214 -15.93 3.52 -0.36
CA PHE A 214 -16.42 3.18 -1.70
C PHE A 214 -17.16 1.83 -1.71
N LEU A 215 -17.87 1.56 -2.81
CA LEU A 215 -18.43 0.25 -3.14
C LEU A 215 -17.78 -0.28 -4.42
N GLU A 216 -17.13 -1.43 -4.31
CA GLU A 216 -16.42 -2.09 -5.39
C GLU A 216 -16.94 -3.50 -5.62
N ILE A 217 -16.95 -3.94 -6.88
CA ILE A 217 -17.30 -5.29 -7.29
C ILE A 217 -16.28 -5.84 -8.28
N GLU A 218 -15.86 -7.12 -8.08
CA GLU A 218 -15.05 -7.87 -9.03
C GLU A 218 -15.93 -8.34 -10.19
N ALA A 219 -15.47 -8.13 -11.42
CA ALA A 219 -16.05 -8.63 -12.66
C ALA A 219 -14.97 -9.39 -13.45
N THR A 220 -15.29 -10.62 -13.86
CA THR A 220 -14.34 -11.50 -14.56
C THR A 220 -14.51 -11.48 -16.07
N ASN A 221 -15.54 -10.81 -16.55
CA ASN A 221 -15.83 -10.65 -17.96
C ASN A 221 -16.62 -9.36 -18.25
N ARG A 222 -16.74 -9.03 -19.54
CA ARG A 222 -17.39 -7.79 -20.00
C ARG A 222 -18.87 -7.71 -19.60
N ASP A 223 -19.61 -8.81 -19.68
CA ASP A 223 -21.04 -8.82 -19.37
C ASP A 223 -21.29 -8.46 -17.91
N GLU A 224 -20.53 -9.04 -17.01
CA GLU A 224 -20.58 -8.72 -15.56
C GLU A 224 -20.26 -7.23 -15.30
N ALA A 225 -19.24 -6.69 -16.00
CA ALA A 225 -18.86 -5.29 -15.87
C ALA A 225 -19.98 -4.33 -16.37
N LEU A 226 -20.63 -4.66 -17.49
CA LEU A 226 -21.75 -3.87 -18.02
C LEU A 226 -22.96 -3.90 -17.10
N ARG A 227 -23.32 -5.09 -16.57
CA ARG A 227 -24.42 -5.26 -15.62
C ARG A 227 -24.16 -4.47 -14.33
N ALA A 228 -22.95 -4.56 -13.78
CA ALA A 228 -22.56 -3.81 -12.59
C ALA A 228 -22.62 -2.28 -12.84
N ALA A 229 -22.09 -1.79 -13.97
CA ALA A 229 -22.13 -0.38 -14.33
C ALA A 229 -23.57 0.14 -14.52
N GLY A 230 -24.43 -0.64 -15.18
CA GLY A 230 -25.84 -0.33 -15.34
C GLY A 230 -26.55 -0.20 -13.99
N LYS A 231 -26.26 -1.11 -13.06
CA LYS A 231 -26.82 -1.07 -11.71
C LYS A 231 -26.34 0.14 -10.92
N PHE A 232 -25.05 0.46 -10.94
CA PHE A 232 -24.51 1.67 -10.29
C PHE A 232 -25.11 2.96 -10.86
N GLY A 233 -25.31 3.03 -12.20
CA GLY A 233 -25.95 4.15 -12.85
C GLY A 233 -27.40 4.36 -12.39
N GLN A 234 -28.14 3.29 -12.11
CA GLN A 234 -29.50 3.36 -11.58
C GLN A 234 -29.54 3.86 -10.12
N LEU A 235 -28.60 3.40 -9.29
CA LEU A 235 -28.58 3.72 -7.86
C LEU A 235 -28.12 5.16 -7.57
N LYS A 236 -27.28 5.75 -8.42
CA LYS A 236 -26.72 7.11 -8.27
C LYS A 236 -26.16 7.38 -6.88
N LEU A 237 -25.32 6.47 -6.40
CA LEU A 237 -24.71 6.57 -5.08
C LEU A 237 -23.80 7.80 -4.97
N GLU A 238 -23.76 8.42 -3.79
CA GLU A 238 -22.84 9.54 -3.52
C GLU A 238 -21.38 9.09 -3.37
N LYS A 239 -21.17 7.84 -2.96
CA LYS A 239 -19.85 7.23 -2.80
C LYS A 239 -19.30 6.73 -4.14
N PRO A 240 -17.97 6.71 -4.32
CA PRO A 240 -17.36 6.12 -5.52
C PRO A 240 -17.81 4.67 -5.74
N CYS A 241 -18.24 4.38 -6.97
CA CYS A 241 -18.57 3.04 -7.44
C CYS A 241 -17.42 2.53 -8.31
N ILE A 242 -16.92 1.34 -8.03
CA ILE A 242 -15.74 0.78 -8.69
C ILE A 242 -16.06 -0.60 -9.25
N ILE A 243 -15.58 -0.87 -10.45
CA ILE A 243 -15.59 -2.22 -11.04
C ILE A 243 -14.14 -2.65 -11.21
N MET A 244 -13.76 -3.70 -10.50
CA MET A 244 -12.47 -4.37 -10.68
C MET A 244 -12.58 -5.39 -11.80
N LEU A 245 -11.86 -5.17 -12.88
CA LEU A 245 -11.71 -6.08 -14.01
C LEU A 245 -10.65 -7.12 -13.66
N ASP A 246 -11.09 -8.21 -13.00
CA ASP A 246 -10.18 -9.19 -12.40
C ASP A 246 -9.73 -10.23 -13.43
N ASN A 247 -8.42 -10.39 -13.56
CA ASN A 247 -7.74 -11.30 -14.48
C ASN A 247 -8.11 -11.13 -15.97
N MET A 248 -8.68 -10.00 -16.38
CA MET A 248 -8.96 -9.67 -17.77
C MET A 248 -7.70 -9.22 -18.50
N SER A 249 -7.55 -9.65 -19.75
CA SER A 249 -6.44 -9.20 -20.61
C SER A 249 -6.58 -7.71 -20.99
N PRO A 250 -5.47 -7.02 -21.34
CA PRO A 250 -5.55 -5.64 -21.82
C PRO A 250 -6.51 -5.42 -23.00
N LEU A 251 -6.64 -6.43 -23.88
CA LEU A 251 -7.59 -6.35 -25.01
C LEU A 251 -9.03 -6.38 -24.53
N GLU A 252 -9.38 -7.28 -23.62
CA GLU A 252 -10.72 -7.38 -23.03
C GLU A 252 -11.08 -6.11 -22.27
N ILE A 253 -10.12 -5.54 -21.49
CA ILE A 253 -10.30 -4.26 -20.79
C ILE A 253 -10.61 -3.14 -21.77
N LYS A 254 -9.83 -2.99 -22.87
CA LYS A 254 -10.10 -1.97 -23.90
C LYS A 254 -11.49 -2.13 -24.52
N GLN A 255 -11.89 -3.37 -24.82
CA GLN A 255 -13.22 -3.66 -25.37
C GLN A 255 -14.33 -3.34 -24.37
N THR A 256 -14.13 -3.65 -23.08
CA THR A 256 -15.08 -3.34 -22.01
C THR A 256 -15.24 -1.83 -21.83
N ILE A 257 -14.12 -1.08 -21.77
CA ILE A 257 -14.14 0.39 -21.67
C ILE A 257 -14.88 1.01 -22.87
N LYS A 258 -14.59 0.53 -24.09
CA LYS A 258 -15.28 0.99 -25.31
C LYS A 258 -16.79 0.77 -25.19
N LYS A 259 -17.21 -0.42 -24.78
CA LYS A 259 -18.63 -0.77 -24.65
C LYS A 259 -19.34 0.04 -23.56
N LEU A 260 -18.69 0.24 -22.41
CA LEU A 260 -19.21 1.13 -21.34
C LEU A 260 -19.43 2.57 -21.85
N LYS A 261 -18.54 3.10 -22.68
CA LYS A 261 -18.68 4.43 -23.30
C LYS A 261 -19.85 4.47 -24.30
N GLU A 262 -19.97 3.45 -25.16
CA GLU A 262 -21.07 3.33 -26.14
C GLU A 262 -22.45 3.29 -25.47
N GLU A 263 -22.56 2.67 -24.29
CA GLU A 263 -23.80 2.54 -23.53
C GLU A 263 -24.02 3.68 -22.50
N ASN A 264 -23.14 4.70 -22.47
CA ASN A 264 -23.18 5.82 -21.51
C ASN A 264 -23.07 5.39 -20.03
N LEU A 265 -22.38 4.28 -19.76
CA LEU A 265 -22.19 3.72 -18.41
C LEU A 265 -20.84 4.07 -17.80
N TYR A 266 -19.87 4.51 -18.62
CA TYR A 266 -18.48 4.75 -18.20
C TYR A 266 -18.36 5.78 -17.08
N ASP A 267 -19.17 6.84 -17.11
CA ASP A 267 -19.06 7.95 -16.15
C ASP A 267 -19.70 7.65 -14.79
N HIS A 268 -20.40 6.53 -14.68
CA HIS A 268 -21.01 6.09 -13.41
C HIS A 268 -20.04 5.32 -12.52
N VAL A 269 -18.89 4.89 -13.05
CA VAL A 269 -17.97 3.99 -12.34
C VAL A 269 -16.52 4.36 -12.56
N LEU A 270 -15.66 4.02 -11.61
CA LEU A 270 -14.22 3.90 -11.79
C LEU A 270 -13.88 2.46 -12.18
N LEU A 271 -12.82 2.28 -12.96
CA LEU A 271 -12.37 0.96 -13.40
C LEU A 271 -11.00 0.65 -12.81
N GLU A 272 -10.89 -0.49 -12.17
CA GLU A 272 -9.63 -1.04 -11.68
C GLU A 272 -9.26 -2.30 -12.48
N ALA A 273 -8.01 -2.44 -12.88
CA ALA A 273 -7.48 -3.70 -13.39
C ALA A 273 -6.65 -4.39 -12.32
N SER A 274 -6.91 -5.68 -12.10
CA SER A 274 -6.23 -6.51 -11.13
C SER A 274 -5.96 -7.92 -11.70
N GLY A 275 -5.02 -8.64 -11.06
CA GLY A 275 -4.68 -10.01 -11.44
C GLY A 275 -3.47 -10.13 -12.37
N ASN A 276 -2.42 -10.83 -11.90
CA ASN A 276 -1.21 -11.16 -12.66
C ASN A 276 -0.47 -9.97 -13.31
N ILE A 277 -0.62 -8.76 -12.73
CA ILE A 277 0.03 -7.55 -13.20
C ILE A 277 1.36 -7.36 -12.47
N SER A 278 2.40 -7.02 -13.21
CA SER A 278 3.75 -6.84 -12.74
C SER A 278 4.49 -5.80 -13.58
N ARG A 279 5.72 -5.45 -13.20
CA ARG A 279 6.59 -4.55 -13.99
C ARG A 279 6.73 -4.95 -15.46
N LYS A 280 6.63 -6.26 -15.78
CA LYS A 280 6.81 -6.78 -17.14
C LYS A 280 5.66 -6.42 -18.08
N ASN A 281 4.47 -6.21 -17.56
CA ASN A 281 3.26 -6.04 -18.38
C ASN A 281 2.44 -4.79 -18.04
N ILE A 282 2.78 -4.04 -17.00
CA ILE A 282 2.01 -2.90 -16.49
C ILE A 282 1.72 -1.84 -17.56
N VAL A 283 2.66 -1.56 -18.45
CA VAL A 283 2.48 -0.58 -19.52
C VAL A 283 1.32 -0.97 -20.45
N ARG A 284 1.16 -2.26 -20.78
CA ARG A 284 0.04 -2.76 -21.57
C ARG A 284 -1.32 -2.54 -20.91
N PHE A 285 -1.35 -2.61 -19.57
CA PHE A 285 -2.57 -2.29 -18.80
C PHE A 285 -2.81 -0.78 -18.76
N ALA A 286 -1.76 0.03 -18.56
CA ALA A 286 -1.89 1.48 -18.59
C ALA A 286 -2.36 2.02 -19.97
N GLU A 287 -1.94 1.39 -21.07
CA GLU A 287 -2.42 1.68 -22.44
C GLU A 287 -3.91 1.42 -22.66
N THR A 288 -4.58 0.73 -21.75
CA THR A 288 -6.04 0.54 -21.83
C THR A 288 -6.82 1.76 -21.39
N GLU A 289 -6.16 2.72 -20.73
CA GLU A 289 -6.77 3.87 -20.06
C GLU A 289 -7.71 3.49 -18.89
N VAL A 290 -7.51 2.30 -18.29
CA VAL A 290 -8.14 1.95 -17.01
C VAL A 290 -7.72 2.96 -15.94
N ASP A 291 -8.58 3.28 -14.98
CA ASP A 291 -8.29 4.34 -14.00
C ASP A 291 -7.18 3.95 -13.04
N VAL A 292 -7.25 2.71 -12.53
CA VAL A 292 -6.32 2.18 -11.53
C VAL A 292 -5.85 0.79 -11.94
N VAL A 293 -4.58 0.52 -11.67
CA VAL A 293 -4.01 -0.83 -11.71
C VAL A 293 -3.54 -1.18 -10.30
N SER A 294 -4.10 -2.24 -9.70
CA SER A 294 -3.68 -2.73 -8.40
C SER A 294 -2.74 -3.93 -8.51
N LEU A 295 -1.63 -3.86 -7.76
CA LEU A 295 -0.55 -4.83 -7.86
C LEU A 295 -0.21 -5.45 -6.50
N GLY A 296 -0.53 -6.73 -6.34
CA GLY A 296 -0.17 -7.46 -5.13
C GLY A 296 1.33 -7.64 -4.96
N TYR A 297 2.08 -7.80 -6.07
CA TYR A 297 3.51 -8.08 -6.00
C TYR A 297 4.32 -6.96 -5.32
N LEU A 298 3.84 -5.72 -5.34
CA LEU A 298 4.48 -4.60 -4.63
C LEU A 298 4.70 -4.89 -3.15
N THR A 299 3.80 -5.65 -2.54
CA THR A 299 3.78 -5.87 -1.09
C THR A 299 3.95 -7.32 -0.67
N HIS A 300 3.65 -8.30 -1.54
CA HIS A 300 3.88 -9.72 -1.22
C HIS A 300 5.21 -10.26 -1.75
N SER A 301 5.88 -9.59 -2.71
CA SER A 301 7.16 -10.02 -3.31
C SER A 301 8.19 -8.89 -3.26
N VAL A 302 8.34 -8.28 -2.08
CA VAL A 302 9.21 -7.14 -1.85
C VAL A 302 10.68 -7.50 -2.04
N ILE A 303 11.39 -6.68 -2.82
CA ILE A 303 12.85 -6.65 -2.84
C ILE A 303 13.30 -5.59 -1.85
N ALA A 304 13.91 -6.02 -0.74
CA ALA A 304 14.37 -5.11 0.29
C ALA A 304 15.50 -4.19 -0.25
N PHE A 305 15.48 -2.96 0.21
CA PHE A 305 16.48 -1.95 -0.11
C PHE A 305 17.67 -2.09 0.85
N ASP A 306 18.83 -2.55 0.36
CA ASP A 306 19.95 -2.88 1.24
C ASP A 306 20.55 -1.63 1.92
N MET A 307 20.59 -1.65 3.26
CA MET A 307 21.14 -0.64 4.13
C MET A 307 22.02 -1.30 5.21
N SER A 308 22.98 -0.57 5.74
CA SER A 308 23.80 -0.98 6.90
C SER A 308 23.81 0.08 7.98
N LEU A 309 23.95 -0.37 9.23
CA LEU A 309 24.31 0.50 10.35
C LEU A 309 25.81 0.31 10.61
N GLU A 310 26.53 1.42 10.73
CA GLU A 310 27.96 1.45 10.96
C GLU A 310 28.26 2.28 12.21
N MET A 311 28.87 1.65 13.22
CA MET A 311 29.33 2.36 14.41
C MET A 311 30.49 3.31 14.06
N THR A 312 30.48 4.54 14.60
CA THR A 312 31.48 5.59 14.31
C THR A 312 32.16 6.10 15.59
#